data_4194d96c57d932d92b2dd0c8e18b04eb
#
_entry.id   4194d96c57d932d92b2dd0c8e18b04eb
#
_cell.length_a   1.000
_cell.length_b   1.000
_cell.length_c   1.000
_cell.angle_alpha   90.00
_cell.angle_beta   90.00
_cell.angle_gamma   90.00
#
_symmetry.space_group_name_H-M   'P 1'
#
loop_
_entity.id
_entity.type
_entity.pdbx_description
1 polymer ?
#
loop_
_entity_poly.entity_id
_entity_poly.type
_entity_poly.pdbx_seq_one_letter_code
_entity_poly.pdbx_strand_id
1 'polypeptide(L)'
;MLFRSMEYFAHRWMELFFGEKADIYRWQHIAESFCFLPYGTIVDYFQQTVYDYYNLTKRERNKFWASIEREFMPWMSVKGVPYFKSGRKWQLKMHIFESPFYYIDYCLAQFTAFQFLIMMRKDFDKAFETYMKFLNQAGTKPFSELLDSVGLKSPFNEEAFIEVVDEMKKILQLE
;
A
#
# COMPACT_ATOMS: atom_id res chain seq x y z
N MET A 1 2.42 -1.67 10.39
CA MET A 1 1.06 -2.20 10.09
C MET A 1 -0.04 -1.44 10.83
N LEU A 2 0.03 -1.33 12.14
CA LEU A 2 -1.02 -0.78 13.00
C LEU A 2 -1.38 0.70 12.73
N PHE A 3 -0.40 1.53 12.44
CA PHE A 3 -0.61 2.98 12.20
C PHE A 3 -1.54 3.26 11.01
N ARG A 4 -1.37 2.59 9.88
CA ARG A 4 -2.20 2.83 8.69
C ARG A 4 -3.68 2.54 8.91
N SER A 5 -4.01 1.51 9.69
CA SER A 5 -5.40 1.23 10.06
C SER A 5 -5.95 2.30 11.01
N MET A 6 -5.15 2.75 11.99
CA MET A 6 -5.55 3.80 12.92
C MET A 6 -5.80 5.14 12.22
N GLU A 7 -5.04 5.45 11.15
CA GLU A 7 -5.28 6.65 10.34
C GLU A 7 -6.71 6.66 9.77
N TYR A 8 -7.23 5.52 9.32
CA TYR A 8 -8.63 5.43 8.86
C TYR A 8 -9.65 5.50 9.99
N PHE A 9 -9.37 4.90 11.15
CA PHE A 9 -10.24 5.07 12.31
C PHE A 9 -10.32 6.55 12.71
N ALA A 10 -9.23 7.30 12.58
CA ALA A 10 -9.20 8.74 12.86
C ALA A 10 -10.02 9.60 11.89
N HIS A 11 -10.42 9.07 10.71
CA HIS A 11 -11.24 9.80 9.73
C HIS A 11 -12.52 10.39 10.32
N ARG A 12 -13.06 9.76 11.36
CA ARG A 12 -14.25 10.22 12.07
C ARG A 12 -14.11 11.63 12.68
N TRP A 13 -12.86 12.05 12.96
CA TRP A 13 -12.59 13.32 13.65
C TRP A 13 -11.84 14.32 12.77
N MET A 14 -11.81 14.12 11.45
CA MET A 14 -11.04 14.99 10.55
C MET A 14 -11.57 16.42 10.46
N GLU A 15 -12.82 16.66 10.82
CA GLU A 15 -13.38 18.01 10.94
C GLU A 15 -12.62 18.87 11.96
N LEU A 16 -12.07 18.26 13.01
CA LEU A 16 -11.27 18.97 14.00
C LEU A 16 -9.98 19.56 13.43
N PHE A 17 -9.45 18.97 12.36
CA PHE A 17 -8.19 19.38 11.74
C PHE A 17 -8.41 20.15 10.44
N PHE A 18 -9.42 19.80 9.66
CA PHE A 18 -9.61 20.29 8.29
C PHE A 18 -10.93 21.06 8.09
N GLY A 19 -11.78 21.14 9.13
CA GLY A 19 -13.09 21.82 9.04
C GLY A 19 -13.90 21.32 7.84
N GLU A 20 -14.39 22.26 7.04
CA GLU A 20 -15.20 21.95 5.83
C GLU A 20 -14.45 21.15 4.75
N LYS A 21 -13.11 21.04 4.84
CA LYS A 21 -12.28 20.27 3.90
C LYS A 21 -12.05 18.82 4.33
N ALA A 22 -12.66 18.37 5.42
CA ALA A 22 -12.46 17.04 5.96
C ALA A 22 -12.79 15.92 4.96
N ASP A 23 -13.87 16.07 4.16
CA ASP A 23 -14.23 15.08 3.15
C ASP A 23 -13.24 15.02 1.99
N ILE A 24 -12.70 16.16 1.58
CA ILE A 24 -11.64 16.23 0.57
C ILE A 24 -10.40 15.49 1.07
N TYR A 25 -10.02 15.73 2.33
CA TYR A 25 -8.90 15.03 2.95
C TYR A 25 -9.12 13.52 3.00
N ARG A 26 -10.29 13.06 3.47
CA ARG A 26 -10.63 11.63 3.54
C ARG A 26 -10.50 10.95 2.19
N TRP A 27 -11.08 11.56 1.16
CA TRP A 27 -10.99 11.03 -0.20
C TRP A 27 -9.55 10.99 -0.70
N GLN A 28 -8.81 12.09 -0.55
CA GLN A 28 -7.42 12.20 -0.98
C GLN A 28 -6.54 11.16 -0.28
N HIS A 29 -6.68 11.01 1.04
CA HIS A 29 -5.91 10.04 1.83
C HIS A 29 -6.15 8.59 1.36
N ILE A 30 -7.42 8.24 1.07
CA ILE A 30 -7.75 6.91 0.54
C ILE A 30 -7.18 6.73 -0.87
N ALA A 31 -7.33 7.72 -1.75
CA ALA A 31 -6.83 7.67 -3.12
C ALA A 31 -5.30 7.55 -3.18
N GLU A 32 -4.58 8.35 -2.41
CA GLU A 32 -3.11 8.28 -2.31
C GLU A 32 -2.64 6.93 -1.78
N SER A 33 -3.33 6.40 -0.76
CA SER A 33 -3.04 5.09 -0.20
C SER A 33 -3.29 3.95 -1.20
N PHE A 34 -4.33 4.09 -2.04
CA PHE A 34 -4.62 3.14 -3.10
C PHE A 34 -3.55 3.18 -4.20
N CYS A 35 -3.16 4.39 -4.64
CA CYS A 35 -2.09 4.59 -5.61
C CYS A 35 -0.70 4.18 -5.09
N PHE A 36 -0.53 4.05 -3.79
CA PHE A 36 0.71 3.60 -3.18
C PHE A 36 1.00 2.11 -3.44
N LEU A 37 -0.03 1.25 -3.54
CA LEU A 37 0.17 -0.20 -3.70
C LEU A 37 1.01 -0.56 -4.94
N PRO A 38 0.70 -0.08 -6.16
CA PRO A 38 1.54 -0.36 -7.32
C PRO A 38 2.99 0.10 -7.14
N TYR A 39 3.20 1.27 -6.51
CA TYR A 39 4.54 1.77 -6.24
C TYR A 39 5.31 0.87 -5.28
N GLY A 40 4.69 0.47 -4.17
CA GLY A 40 5.33 -0.42 -3.19
C GLY A 40 5.65 -1.78 -3.80
N THR A 41 4.78 -2.30 -4.65
CA THR A 41 4.98 -3.57 -5.35
C THR A 41 6.17 -3.51 -6.31
N ILE A 42 6.32 -2.43 -7.10
CA ILE A 42 7.46 -2.32 -8.02
C ILE A 42 8.80 -2.15 -7.29
N VAL A 43 8.81 -1.57 -6.09
CA VAL A 43 10.03 -1.50 -5.27
C VAL A 43 10.50 -2.90 -4.90
N ASP A 44 9.59 -3.77 -4.50
CA ASP A 44 9.91 -5.16 -4.16
C ASP A 44 10.29 -5.96 -5.41
N TYR A 45 9.50 -5.89 -6.46
CA TYR A 45 9.77 -6.57 -7.74
C TYR A 45 11.13 -6.17 -8.34
N PHE A 46 11.48 -4.89 -8.24
CA PHE A 46 12.80 -4.41 -8.65
C PHE A 46 13.91 -5.06 -7.83
N GLN A 47 13.75 -5.15 -6.51
CA GLN A 47 14.75 -5.76 -5.64
C GLN A 47 14.92 -7.25 -5.97
N GLN A 48 13.84 -8.03 -6.06
CA GLN A 48 13.88 -9.44 -6.42
C GLN A 48 14.67 -9.63 -7.72
N THR A 49 14.32 -8.88 -8.77
CA THR A 49 14.99 -8.97 -10.07
C THR A 49 16.49 -8.63 -10.00
N VAL A 50 16.86 -7.58 -9.25
CA VAL A 50 18.26 -7.16 -9.13
C VAL A 50 19.09 -8.16 -8.31
N TYR A 51 18.49 -8.84 -7.35
CA TYR A 51 19.15 -9.87 -6.56
C TYR A 51 19.29 -11.19 -7.34
N ASP A 52 18.28 -11.58 -8.11
CA ASP A 52 18.33 -12.76 -8.97
C ASP A 52 19.33 -12.58 -10.12
N TYR A 53 19.40 -11.37 -10.67
CA TYR A 53 20.30 -10.99 -11.78
C TYR A 53 21.35 -9.98 -11.28
N TYR A 54 22.20 -10.38 -10.34
CA TYR A 54 23.19 -9.51 -9.68
C TYR A 54 24.20 -8.87 -10.63
N ASN A 55 24.41 -9.43 -11.82
CA ASN A 55 25.32 -8.95 -12.86
C ASN A 55 24.73 -7.83 -13.76
N LEU A 56 23.48 -7.43 -13.54
CA LEU A 56 22.86 -6.32 -14.27
C LEU A 56 23.71 -5.05 -14.14
N THR A 57 24.03 -4.43 -15.29
CA THR A 57 24.67 -3.12 -15.35
C THR A 57 23.76 -2.01 -14.83
N LYS A 58 24.33 -0.87 -14.46
CA LYS A 58 23.55 0.33 -14.06
C LYS A 58 22.51 0.72 -15.10
N ARG A 59 22.85 0.57 -16.41
CA ARG A 59 21.95 0.90 -17.50
C ARG A 59 20.76 -0.06 -17.59
N GLU A 60 20.99 -1.33 -17.37
CA GLU A 60 19.95 -2.36 -17.36
C GLU A 60 19.02 -2.20 -16.20
N ARG A 61 19.53 -1.96 -14.97
CA ARG A 61 18.71 -1.65 -13.80
C ARG A 61 17.82 -0.43 -14.02
N ASN A 62 18.36 0.64 -14.60
CA ASN A 62 17.58 1.84 -14.91
C ASN A 62 16.48 1.56 -15.96
N LYS A 63 16.80 0.77 -17.00
CA LYS A 63 15.81 0.38 -18.02
C LYS A 63 14.71 -0.48 -17.43
N PHE A 64 15.08 -1.44 -16.58
CA PHE A 64 14.12 -2.31 -15.90
C PHE A 64 13.19 -1.49 -15.00
N TRP A 65 13.73 -0.61 -14.15
CA TRP A 65 12.90 0.28 -13.34
C TRP A 65 11.91 1.08 -14.20
N ALA A 66 12.39 1.71 -15.26
CA ALA A 66 11.53 2.50 -16.15
C ALA A 66 10.45 1.66 -16.87
N SER A 67 10.68 0.36 -17.09
CA SER A 67 9.67 -0.53 -17.70
C SER A 67 8.56 -0.86 -16.70
N ILE A 68 8.92 -1.31 -15.50
CA ILE A 68 7.93 -1.67 -14.48
C ILE A 68 7.17 -0.44 -13.96
N GLU A 69 7.83 0.72 -13.85
CA GLU A 69 7.15 1.97 -13.47
C GLU A 69 6.06 2.36 -14.48
N ARG A 70 6.31 2.20 -15.77
CA ARG A 70 5.28 2.46 -16.82
C ARG A 70 4.16 1.44 -16.84
N GLU A 71 4.47 0.19 -16.56
CA GLU A 71 3.50 -0.91 -16.51
C GLU A 71 2.54 -0.76 -15.33
N PHE A 72 3.09 -0.57 -14.13
CA PHE A 72 2.33 -0.53 -12.88
C PHE A 72 1.72 0.85 -12.58
N MET A 73 2.31 1.93 -13.12
CA MET A 73 1.86 3.30 -12.88
C MET A 73 1.76 4.09 -14.20
N PRO A 74 0.90 3.66 -15.15
CA PRO A 74 0.79 4.29 -16.46
C PRO A 74 0.35 5.77 -16.43
N TRP A 75 -0.28 6.20 -15.33
CA TRP A 75 -0.68 7.60 -15.10
C TRP A 75 0.49 8.52 -14.72
N MET A 76 1.65 7.97 -14.33
CA MET A 76 2.81 8.76 -13.92
C MET A 76 3.56 9.35 -15.11
N SER A 77 3.63 10.68 -15.17
CA SER A 77 4.42 11.36 -16.19
C SER A 77 5.80 11.74 -15.65
N VAL A 78 6.84 11.36 -16.38
CA VAL A 78 8.23 11.77 -16.11
C VAL A 78 8.70 12.90 -17.04
N LYS A 79 7.76 13.51 -17.78
CA LYS A 79 8.04 14.63 -18.70
C LYS A 79 8.59 15.84 -17.91
N GLY A 80 9.67 16.41 -18.40
CA GLY A 80 10.32 17.55 -17.74
C GLY A 80 11.26 17.20 -16.59
N VAL A 81 11.39 15.93 -16.20
CA VAL A 81 12.31 15.48 -15.15
C VAL A 81 13.34 14.49 -15.76
N PRO A 82 14.48 14.98 -16.29
CA PRO A 82 15.46 14.13 -16.98
C PRO A 82 15.98 12.95 -16.15
N TYR A 83 16.14 13.16 -14.84
CA TYR A 83 16.58 12.13 -13.91
C TYR A 83 15.58 10.97 -13.85
N PHE A 84 14.27 11.23 -13.74
CA PHE A 84 13.23 10.20 -13.72
C PHE A 84 13.07 9.53 -15.11
N LYS A 85 13.12 10.34 -16.17
CA LYS A 85 13.08 9.83 -17.55
C LYS A 85 14.20 8.82 -17.83
N SER A 86 15.35 8.95 -17.14
CA SER A 86 16.47 8.01 -17.29
C SER A 86 16.31 6.70 -16.50
N GLY A 87 15.18 6.51 -15.78
CA GLY A 87 14.89 5.33 -14.98
C GLY A 87 15.64 5.27 -13.66
N ARG A 88 16.12 6.39 -13.13
CA ARG A 88 16.95 6.43 -11.90
C ARG A 88 16.17 6.65 -10.62
N LYS A 89 14.84 6.73 -10.68
CA LYS A 89 14.01 7.06 -9.51
C LYS A 89 14.19 6.08 -8.35
N TRP A 90 14.48 4.80 -8.63
CA TRP A 90 14.77 3.79 -7.61
C TRP A 90 15.94 4.17 -6.68
N GLN A 91 16.92 4.96 -7.19
CA GLN A 91 18.09 5.39 -6.43
C GLN A 91 17.73 6.37 -5.28
N LEU A 92 16.55 6.97 -5.32
CA LEU A 92 16.04 7.84 -4.25
C LEU A 92 15.37 7.05 -3.13
N LYS A 93 15.16 5.75 -3.30
CA LYS A 93 14.53 4.90 -2.31
C LYS A 93 15.58 4.24 -1.42
N MET A 94 15.85 4.84 -0.26
CA MET A 94 16.87 4.35 0.69
C MET A 94 16.62 2.91 1.13
N HIS A 95 15.37 2.50 1.27
CA HIS A 95 15.00 1.14 1.66
C HIS A 95 15.61 0.06 0.75
N ILE A 96 15.81 0.35 -0.53
CA ILE A 96 16.44 -0.59 -1.47
C ILE A 96 17.89 -0.92 -1.06
N PHE A 97 18.56 0.01 -0.38
CA PHE A 97 19.97 -0.11 0.00
C PHE A 97 20.15 -0.50 1.47
N GLU A 98 19.31 0.03 2.35
CA GLU A 98 19.47 -0.10 3.80
C GLU A 98 18.62 -1.23 4.39
N SER A 99 17.48 -1.55 3.77
CA SER A 99 16.53 -2.55 4.26
C SER A 99 15.94 -3.35 3.11
N PRO A 100 16.75 -4.17 2.42
CA PRO A 100 16.29 -4.97 1.29
C PRO A 100 15.07 -5.83 1.65
N PHE A 101 14.11 -5.91 0.72
CA PHE A 101 12.86 -6.68 0.85
C PHE A 101 11.90 -6.25 1.96
N TYR A 102 12.20 -5.18 2.68
CA TYR A 102 11.32 -4.67 3.72
C TYR A 102 10.12 -3.87 3.16
N TYR A 103 10.30 -3.25 1.98
CA TYR A 103 9.32 -2.27 1.50
C TYR A 103 7.94 -2.85 1.20
N ILE A 104 7.86 -4.13 0.86
CA ILE A 104 6.60 -4.83 0.61
C ILE A 104 5.70 -4.88 1.85
N ASP A 105 6.26 -4.85 3.05
CA ASP A 105 5.51 -4.85 4.30
C ASP A 105 4.56 -3.65 4.40
N TYR A 106 4.90 -2.52 3.77
CA TYR A 106 4.01 -1.37 3.69
C TYR A 106 2.77 -1.64 2.82
N CYS A 107 2.90 -2.45 1.77
CA CYS A 107 1.76 -2.87 0.95
C CYS A 107 0.86 -3.85 1.71
N LEU A 108 1.44 -4.80 2.41
CA LEU A 108 0.71 -5.75 3.26
C LEU A 108 -0.05 -5.01 4.37
N ALA A 109 0.61 -4.02 4.98
CA ALA A 109 -0.01 -3.16 5.98
C ALA A 109 -1.17 -2.34 5.40
N GLN A 110 -1.01 -1.79 4.19
CA GLN A 110 -2.03 -1.00 3.54
C GLN A 110 -3.23 -1.84 3.11
N PHE A 111 -2.99 -3.04 2.59
CA PHE A 111 -4.07 -3.98 2.27
C PHE A 111 -4.90 -4.36 3.51
N THR A 112 -4.23 -4.59 4.63
CA THR A 112 -4.91 -4.83 5.92
C THR A 112 -5.73 -3.61 6.35
N ALA A 113 -5.18 -2.42 6.22
CA ALA A 113 -5.87 -1.18 6.56
C ALA A 113 -7.12 -0.92 5.70
N PHE A 114 -7.10 -1.29 4.42
CA PHE A 114 -8.28 -1.21 3.56
C PHE A 114 -9.41 -2.13 4.04
N GLN A 115 -9.10 -3.31 4.52
CA GLN A 115 -10.11 -4.20 5.07
C GLN A 115 -10.78 -3.58 6.31
N PHE A 116 -10.00 -2.95 7.20
CA PHE A 116 -10.57 -2.20 8.32
C PHE A 116 -11.42 -1.01 7.85
N LEU A 117 -10.98 -0.27 6.83
CA LEU A 117 -11.78 0.82 6.24
C LEU A 117 -13.13 0.30 5.71
N ILE A 118 -13.12 -0.81 4.98
CA ILE A 118 -14.35 -1.46 4.47
C ILE A 118 -15.26 -1.90 5.63
N MET A 119 -14.69 -2.48 6.68
CA MET A 119 -15.44 -2.88 7.88
C MET A 119 -16.05 -1.68 8.60
N MET A 120 -15.29 -0.60 8.80
CA MET A 120 -15.75 0.63 9.47
C MET A 120 -16.93 1.27 8.76
N ARG A 121 -16.97 1.20 7.43
CA ARG A 121 -18.11 1.74 6.65
C ARG A 121 -19.40 0.93 6.86
N LYS A 122 -19.30 -0.32 7.28
CA LYS A 122 -20.44 -1.18 7.60
C LYS A 122 -20.82 -1.07 9.07
N ASP A 123 -19.84 -1.14 9.95
CA ASP A 123 -20.01 -1.12 11.40
C ASP A 123 -18.69 -0.69 12.06
N PHE A 124 -18.64 0.55 12.52
CA PHE A 124 -17.43 1.15 13.11
C PHE A 124 -17.00 0.45 14.40
N ASP A 125 -17.95 0.15 15.28
CA ASP A 125 -17.65 -0.39 16.62
C ASP A 125 -17.13 -1.82 16.50
N LYS A 126 -17.74 -2.62 15.65
CA LYS A 126 -17.28 -3.98 15.33
C LYS A 126 -15.90 -3.98 14.66
N ALA A 127 -15.65 -3.03 13.75
CA ALA A 127 -14.34 -2.87 13.12
C ALA A 127 -13.28 -2.52 14.16
N PHE A 128 -13.58 -1.64 15.09
CA PHE A 128 -12.67 -1.24 16.16
C PHE A 128 -12.40 -2.40 17.14
N GLU A 129 -13.41 -3.16 17.53
CA GLU A 129 -13.22 -4.38 18.33
C GLU A 129 -12.30 -5.38 17.64
N THR A 130 -12.50 -5.60 16.32
CA THR A 130 -11.66 -6.48 15.53
C THR A 130 -10.23 -5.97 15.45
N TYR A 131 -10.05 -4.65 15.26
CA TYR A 131 -8.74 -4.01 15.30
C TYR A 131 -8.04 -4.19 16.64
N MET A 132 -8.75 -4.04 17.76
CA MET A 132 -8.19 -4.27 19.09
C MET A 132 -7.78 -5.74 19.31
N LYS A 133 -8.56 -6.70 18.80
CA LYS A 133 -8.18 -8.12 18.81
C LYS A 133 -6.92 -8.37 18.00
N PHE A 134 -6.82 -7.76 16.81
CA PHE A 134 -5.64 -7.83 15.96
C PHE A 134 -4.40 -7.24 16.67
N LEU A 135 -4.53 -6.08 17.29
CA LEU A 135 -3.49 -5.41 18.07
C LEU A 135 -2.95 -6.29 19.21
N ASN A 136 -3.85 -6.85 19.99
CA ASN A 136 -3.50 -7.67 21.18
C ASN A 136 -2.76 -8.97 20.82
N GLN A 137 -2.85 -9.40 19.55
CA GLN A 137 -2.15 -10.59 19.04
C GLN A 137 -0.89 -10.24 18.25
N ALA A 138 -0.59 -8.94 18.04
CA ALA A 138 0.58 -8.51 17.30
C ALA A 138 1.89 -9.05 17.91
N GLY A 139 2.74 -9.63 17.06
CA GLY A 139 4.01 -10.22 17.50
C GLY A 139 3.91 -11.62 18.12
N THR A 140 2.69 -12.18 18.26
CA THR A 140 2.49 -13.53 18.83
C THR A 140 2.34 -14.61 17.78
N LYS A 141 2.08 -14.23 16.53
CA LYS A 141 1.79 -15.15 15.40
C LYS A 141 2.41 -14.61 14.10
N PRO A 142 2.68 -15.50 13.11
CA PRO A 142 2.96 -15.10 11.75
C PRO A 142 1.83 -14.26 11.15
N PHE A 143 2.16 -13.40 10.16
CA PHE A 143 1.20 -12.44 9.60
C PHE A 143 -0.08 -13.08 9.07
N SER A 144 0.02 -14.17 8.29
CA SER A 144 -1.16 -14.86 7.74
C SER A 144 -2.08 -15.40 8.84
N GLU A 145 -1.50 -16.06 9.86
CA GLU A 145 -2.25 -16.59 10.98
C GLU A 145 -2.90 -15.48 11.83
N LEU A 146 -2.22 -14.33 11.91
CA LEU A 146 -2.76 -13.16 12.60
C LEU A 146 -3.99 -12.61 11.88
N LEU A 147 -3.97 -12.52 10.55
CA LEU A 147 -5.12 -12.13 9.75
C LEU A 147 -6.30 -13.10 9.94
N ASP A 148 -6.03 -14.39 9.80
CA ASP A 148 -7.04 -15.46 9.94
C ASP A 148 -7.70 -15.42 11.33
N SER A 149 -6.90 -15.17 12.39
CA SER A 149 -7.39 -15.15 13.78
C SER A 149 -8.44 -14.07 14.06
N VAL A 150 -8.54 -13.06 13.19
CA VAL A 150 -9.52 -11.95 13.31
C VAL A 150 -10.46 -11.88 12.10
N GLY A 151 -10.43 -12.89 11.22
CA GLY A 151 -11.30 -12.99 10.06
C GLY A 151 -10.97 -12.01 8.93
N LEU A 152 -9.72 -11.53 8.87
CA LEU A 152 -9.22 -10.74 7.75
C LEU A 152 -8.67 -11.63 6.65
N LYS A 153 -8.77 -11.17 5.42
CA LYS A 153 -8.34 -11.89 4.22
C LYS A 153 -6.85 -11.71 3.97
N SER A 154 -6.22 -12.78 3.51
CA SER A 154 -4.80 -12.74 3.13
C SER A 154 -4.59 -12.02 1.80
N PRO A 155 -3.60 -11.10 1.70
CA PRO A 155 -3.23 -10.46 0.44
C PRO A 155 -2.58 -11.44 -0.57
N PHE A 156 -2.22 -12.63 -0.12
CA PHE A 156 -1.63 -13.69 -0.96
C PHE A 156 -2.69 -14.59 -1.62
N ASN A 157 -3.98 -14.37 -1.33
CA ASN A 157 -5.09 -15.00 -2.02
C ASN A 157 -5.63 -14.05 -3.09
N GLU A 158 -5.58 -14.46 -4.35
CA GLU A 158 -5.94 -13.61 -5.50
C GLU A 158 -7.42 -13.17 -5.45
N GLU A 159 -8.33 -14.08 -5.16
CA GLU A 159 -9.77 -13.79 -5.08
C GLU A 159 -10.05 -12.76 -3.97
N ALA A 160 -9.43 -12.96 -2.80
CA ALA A 160 -9.56 -12.05 -1.68
C ALA A 160 -8.96 -10.66 -1.98
N PHE A 161 -7.84 -10.64 -2.72
CA PHE A 161 -7.22 -9.39 -3.15
C PHE A 161 -8.14 -8.61 -4.11
N ILE A 162 -8.68 -9.27 -5.13
CA ILE A 162 -9.61 -8.67 -6.10
C ILE A 162 -10.84 -8.11 -5.38
N GLU A 163 -11.44 -8.87 -4.46
CA GLU A 163 -12.62 -8.44 -3.71
C GLU A 163 -12.35 -7.15 -2.90
N VAL A 164 -11.21 -7.06 -2.21
CA VAL A 164 -10.83 -5.85 -1.47
C VAL A 164 -10.59 -4.67 -2.42
N VAL A 165 -9.94 -4.90 -3.56
CA VAL A 165 -9.71 -3.86 -4.58
C VAL A 165 -11.03 -3.35 -5.15
N ASP A 166 -11.98 -4.23 -5.45
CA ASP A 166 -13.28 -3.83 -5.99
C ASP A 166 -14.13 -3.04 -4.97
N GLU A 167 -14.07 -3.39 -3.70
CA GLU A 167 -14.69 -2.58 -2.64
C GLU A 167 -14.01 -1.20 -2.52
N MET A 168 -12.69 -1.13 -2.65
CA MET A 168 -11.97 0.14 -2.64
C MET A 168 -12.30 1.02 -3.86
N LYS A 169 -12.47 0.44 -5.05
CA LYS A 169 -12.95 1.18 -6.24
C LYS A 169 -14.32 1.81 -5.99
N LYS A 170 -15.26 1.05 -5.39
CA LYS A 170 -16.58 1.58 -5.01
C LYS A 170 -16.47 2.76 -4.03
N ILE A 171 -15.60 2.64 -3.03
CA ILE A 171 -15.35 3.71 -2.04
C ILE A 171 -14.81 4.97 -2.72
N LEU A 172 -13.92 4.82 -3.69
CA LEU A 172 -13.30 5.91 -4.44
C LEU A 172 -14.17 6.40 -5.62
N GLN A 173 -15.30 5.75 -5.90
CA GLN A 173 -16.18 6.02 -7.03
C GLN A 173 -15.46 5.91 -8.39
N LEU A 174 -14.56 4.93 -8.51
CA LEU A 174 -13.87 4.58 -9.74
C LEU A 174 -14.71 3.54 -10.49
N GLU A 175 -15.12 3.90 -11.73
CA GLU A 175 -15.82 2.98 -12.63
C GLU A 175 -14.87 1.93 -13.25
#